data_1fddf91fb8c6bbd4a41d27b087491948
#
_entry.id   1fddf91fb8c6bbd4a41d27b087491948
#
_cell.length_a   1.000
_cell.length_b   1.000
_cell.length_c   1.000
_cell.angle_alpha   90.00
_cell.angle_beta   90.00
_cell.angle_gamma   90.00
#
_symmetry.space_group_name_H-M   'P 1'
#
loop_
_entity.id
_entity.type
_entity.pdbx_description
1 polymer ?
#
loop_
_entity_poly.entity_id
_entity_poly.type
_entity_poly.pdbx_seq_one_letter_code
_entity_poly.pdbx_strand_id
1 'polypeptide(L)'
;MTKRRVLITGSTGGVGTILTQRLHDDYDLVGHAREPDPGADPVVRGADLVDYDAVLAAMDGIDTVVHLAGAASPEASWGQVLDANIVGTRNVLEAAREAGVARVVFASSNHAMGMYDRLEQWPVYPGTLPRADSLYGVSKVFGETLGRYYFDEHGLSFIALRIGWVCGDPTLVDTDLLHAMWLSEDDAAQVVRCAIEADIDFGIYYAVSDNLNRRWSMTNTMLELGYRPRDSWSNEAPADESVVEGGRAVDDSWPKGS
;
A
#
# COMPACT_ATOMS: atom_id res chain seq x y z
N MET A 1 19.01 15.34 16.03
CA MET A 1 17.73 14.69 16.39
C MET A 1 17.89 13.22 16.10
N THR A 2 17.38 12.34 16.96
CA THR A 2 17.35 10.90 16.67
C THR A 2 16.37 10.65 15.52
N LYS A 3 16.74 9.82 14.55
CA LYS A 3 15.84 9.41 13.46
C LYS A 3 14.63 8.66 14.07
N ARG A 4 13.45 8.84 13.48
CA ARG A 4 12.25 8.05 13.82
C ARG A 4 12.50 6.59 13.50
N ARG A 5 12.11 5.69 14.41
CA ARG A 5 12.28 4.26 14.23
C ARG A 5 11.06 3.63 13.57
N VAL A 6 11.25 3.11 12.37
CA VAL A 6 10.16 2.64 11.51
C VAL A 6 10.28 1.14 11.25
N LEU A 7 9.24 0.38 11.63
CA LEU A 7 9.10 -1.03 11.29
C LEU A 7 8.39 -1.17 9.94
N ILE A 8 9.01 -1.86 8.98
CA ILE A 8 8.39 -2.22 7.71
C ILE A 8 8.01 -3.70 7.76
N THR A 9 6.72 -4.02 7.92
CA THR A 9 6.28 -5.41 7.82
C THR A 9 6.24 -5.85 6.36
N GLY A 10 6.69 -7.07 6.08
CA GLY A 10 6.84 -7.53 4.69
C GLY A 10 8.02 -6.87 3.98
N SER A 11 9.06 -6.49 4.71
CA SER A 11 10.27 -5.81 4.20
C SER A 11 11.01 -6.59 3.12
N THR A 12 10.86 -7.90 3.06
CA THR A 12 11.47 -8.79 2.05
C THR A 12 10.60 -8.98 0.79
N GLY A 13 9.39 -8.42 0.76
CA GLY A 13 8.51 -8.41 -0.42
C GLY A 13 8.91 -7.31 -1.42
N GLY A 14 8.30 -7.32 -2.62
CA GLY A 14 8.65 -6.37 -3.68
C GLY A 14 8.61 -4.90 -3.22
N VAL A 15 7.46 -4.43 -2.73
CA VAL A 15 7.32 -3.04 -2.24
C VAL A 15 8.19 -2.81 -0.99
N GLY A 16 8.29 -3.81 -0.09
CA GLY A 16 9.08 -3.71 1.13
C GLY A 16 10.57 -3.48 0.84
N THR A 17 11.13 -4.20 -0.11
CA THR A 17 12.53 -4.05 -0.54
C THR A 17 12.78 -2.65 -1.12
N ILE A 18 11.88 -2.17 -1.98
CA ILE A 18 11.95 -0.81 -2.55
C ILE A 18 11.95 0.24 -1.43
N LEU A 19 10.99 0.18 -0.51
CA LEU A 19 10.88 1.14 0.58
C LEU A 19 12.08 1.08 1.53
N THR A 20 12.58 -0.13 1.82
CA THR A 20 13.78 -0.30 2.65
C THR A 20 14.98 0.42 2.04
N GLN A 21 15.20 0.27 0.74
CA GLN A 21 16.30 0.93 0.03
C GLN A 21 16.12 2.45 -0.05
N ARG A 22 14.91 2.92 -0.37
CA ARG A 22 14.63 4.34 -0.63
C ARG A 22 14.46 5.20 0.62
N LEU A 23 14.16 4.58 1.79
CA LEU A 23 13.92 5.27 3.05
C LEU A 23 15.06 5.08 4.07
N HIS A 24 16.11 4.30 3.72
CA HIS A 24 17.22 3.96 4.62
C HIS A 24 17.91 5.21 5.22
N ASP A 25 18.10 6.24 4.41
CA ASP A 25 18.78 7.45 4.87
C ASP A 25 17.88 8.38 5.69
N ASP A 26 16.56 8.21 5.62
CA ASP A 26 15.60 9.09 6.30
C ASP A 26 15.27 8.60 7.72
N TYR A 27 15.23 7.29 7.94
CA TYR A 27 14.73 6.65 9.16
C TYR A 27 15.71 5.62 9.75
N ASP A 28 15.52 5.30 11.04
CA ASP A 28 16.08 4.10 11.66
C ASP A 28 15.15 2.92 11.33
N LEU A 29 15.44 2.22 10.22
CA LEU A 29 14.57 1.18 9.70
C LEU A 29 14.78 -0.15 10.42
N VAL A 30 13.68 -0.85 10.67
CA VAL A 30 13.64 -2.24 11.11
C VAL A 30 12.76 -3.02 10.12
N GLY A 31 13.30 -4.08 9.56
CA GLY A 31 12.53 -5.00 8.71
C GLY A 31 11.72 -5.99 9.56
N HIS A 32 10.63 -6.50 8.98
CA HIS A 32 9.89 -7.63 9.52
C HIS A 32 9.49 -8.58 8.41
N ALA A 33 9.75 -9.86 8.60
CA ALA A 33 9.37 -10.96 7.72
C ALA A 33 9.07 -12.21 8.56
N ARG A 34 8.60 -13.30 7.94
CA ARG A 34 8.40 -14.58 8.65
C ARG A 34 9.72 -15.14 9.17
N GLU A 35 10.73 -15.10 8.35
CA GLU A 35 12.08 -15.52 8.72
C GLU A 35 12.92 -14.32 9.17
N PRO A 36 13.58 -14.37 10.35
CA PRO A 36 14.45 -13.31 10.80
C PRO A 36 15.76 -13.28 10.03
N ASP A 37 16.32 -12.10 9.82
CA ASP A 37 17.70 -11.92 9.38
C ASP A 37 18.39 -10.84 10.23
N PRO A 38 19.06 -11.24 11.31
CA PRO A 38 19.75 -10.31 12.19
C PRO A 38 21.04 -9.74 11.57
N GLY A 39 21.52 -10.33 10.48
CA GLY A 39 22.69 -9.85 9.73
C GLY A 39 22.35 -8.88 8.61
N ALA A 40 21.06 -8.69 8.30
CA ALA A 40 20.62 -7.74 7.29
C ALA A 40 20.76 -6.30 7.78
N ASP A 41 20.85 -5.37 6.83
CA ASP A 41 20.77 -3.93 7.06
C ASP A 41 19.65 -3.35 6.18
N PRO A 42 18.52 -2.94 6.80
CA PRO A 42 18.20 -3.01 8.24
C PRO A 42 17.98 -4.44 8.77
N VAL A 43 18.16 -4.61 10.08
CA VAL A 43 17.86 -5.87 10.77
C VAL A 43 16.43 -6.31 10.51
N VAL A 44 16.21 -7.60 10.20
CA VAL A 44 14.88 -8.18 9.98
C VAL A 44 14.44 -8.97 11.22
N ARG A 45 13.36 -8.54 11.87
CA ARG A 45 12.72 -9.27 12.96
C ARG A 45 11.77 -10.34 12.39
N GLY A 46 11.84 -11.55 12.95
CA GLY A 46 11.01 -12.67 12.50
C GLY A 46 9.73 -12.77 13.28
N ALA A 47 8.57 -12.78 12.59
CA ALA A 47 7.28 -13.16 13.17
C ALA A 47 6.30 -13.60 12.08
N ASP A 48 5.51 -14.64 12.34
CA ASP A 48 4.31 -14.89 11.56
C ASP A 48 3.20 -13.94 12.06
N LEU A 49 2.48 -13.30 11.15
CA LEU A 49 1.43 -12.34 11.51
C LEU A 49 0.28 -12.96 12.32
N VAL A 50 0.08 -14.28 12.25
CA VAL A 50 -0.93 -14.97 13.06
C VAL A 50 -0.48 -15.22 14.51
N ASP A 51 0.82 -15.15 14.78
CA ASP A 51 1.39 -15.25 16.12
C ASP A 51 1.44 -13.86 16.78
N TYR A 52 0.44 -13.58 17.60
CA TYR A 52 0.31 -12.28 18.24
C TYR A 52 1.51 -11.91 19.13
N ASP A 53 2.01 -12.85 19.93
CA ASP A 53 3.12 -12.57 20.86
C ASP A 53 4.42 -12.25 20.10
N ALA A 54 4.67 -12.96 19.00
CA ALA A 54 5.81 -12.68 18.14
C ALA A 54 5.68 -11.32 17.43
N VAL A 55 4.47 -10.96 16.98
CA VAL A 55 4.19 -9.64 16.36
C VAL A 55 4.35 -8.52 17.40
N LEU A 56 3.88 -8.71 18.63
CA LEU A 56 4.05 -7.74 19.72
C LEU A 56 5.53 -7.54 20.05
N ALA A 57 6.29 -8.63 20.17
CA ALA A 57 7.73 -8.54 20.41
C ALA A 57 8.48 -7.80 19.28
N ALA A 58 7.98 -7.92 18.03
CA ALA A 58 8.57 -7.19 16.91
C ALA A 58 8.30 -5.66 16.96
N MET A 59 7.37 -5.17 17.80
CA MET A 59 7.06 -3.75 17.95
C MET A 59 7.94 -3.03 18.99
N ASP A 60 8.84 -3.73 19.69
CA ASP A 60 9.66 -3.13 20.75
C ASP A 60 10.50 -1.95 20.24
N GLY A 61 10.29 -0.78 20.85
CA GLY A 61 11.00 0.46 20.54
C GLY A 61 10.66 1.05 19.16
N ILE A 62 9.53 0.72 18.56
CA ILE A 62 9.08 1.24 17.26
C ILE A 62 8.19 2.47 17.44
N ASP A 63 8.49 3.54 16.70
CA ASP A 63 7.68 4.76 16.66
C ASP A 63 6.54 4.68 15.64
N THR A 64 6.83 4.08 14.47
CA THR A 64 5.88 4.01 13.35
C THR A 64 5.96 2.64 12.65
N VAL A 65 4.82 2.10 12.28
CA VAL A 65 4.73 0.86 11.48
C VAL A 65 4.27 1.19 10.07
N VAL A 66 4.99 0.71 9.06
CA VAL A 66 4.55 0.62 7.67
C VAL A 66 4.13 -0.81 7.41
N HIS A 67 2.81 -1.05 7.39
CA HIS A 67 2.25 -2.41 7.29
C HIS A 67 1.99 -2.80 5.84
N LEU A 68 2.95 -3.53 5.24
CA LEU A 68 2.86 -4.05 3.87
C LEU A 68 2.57 -5.56 3.83
N ALA A 69 2.94 -6.28 4.89
CA ALA A 69 2.81 -7.74 4.92
C ALA A 69 1.35 -8.18 4.70
N GLY A 70 1.19 -9.20 3.87
CA GLY A 70 -0.11 -9.76 3.54
C GLY A 70 -0.06 -10.61 2.27
N ALA A 71 -1.15 -11.30 1.97
CA ALA A 71 -1.38 -11.99 0.70
C ALA A 71 -1.81 -10.95 -0.35
N ALA A 72 -0.85 -10.42 -1.11
CA ALA A 72 -1.03 -9.27 -2.00
C ALA A 72 -1.35 -9.69 -3.45
N SER A 73 -2.34 -10.57 -3.63
CA SER A 73 -2.80 -11.01 -4.95
C SER A 73 -4.33 -11.05 -5.01
N PRO A 74 -4.97 -10.57 -6.09
CA PRO A 74 -6.40 -10.77 -6.33
C PRO A 74 -6.82 -12.24 -6.37
N GLU A 75 -5.90 -13.14 -6.76
CA GLU A 75 -6.11 -14.60 -6.81
C GLU A 75 -5.86 -15.30 -5.47
N ALA A 76 -5.49 -14.56 -4.41
CA ALA A 76 -5.24 -15.17 -3.10
C ALA A 76 -6.46 -15.93 -2.60
N SER A 77 -6.24 -17.15 -2.11
CA SER A 77 -7.30 -17.99 -1.54
C SER A 77 -7.85 -17.38 -0.26
N TRP A 78 -9.09 -17.79 0.10
CA TRP A 78 -9.70 -17.35 1.36
C TRP A 78 -8.81 -17.62 2.58
N GLY A 79 -8.17 -18.79 2.67
CA GLY A 79 -7.26 -19.11 3.79
C GLY A 79 -6.09 -18.14 3.88
N GLN A 80 -5.43 -17.85 2.75
CA GLN A 80 -4.32 -16.90 2.72
C GLN A 80 -4.76 -15.49 3.13
N VAL A 81 -5.92 -15.05 2.63
CA VAL A 81 -6.48 -13.73 2.97
C VAL A 81 -6.89 -13.67 4.43
N LEU A 82 -7.54 -14.72 4.95
CA LEU A 82 -7.96 -14.79 6.35
C LEU A 82 -6.76 -14.69 7.30
N ASP A 83 -5.75 -15.52 7.09
CA ASP A 83 -4.60 -15.58 8.00
C ASP A 83 -3.75 -14.31 7.91
N ALA A 84 -3.31 -13.94 6.72
CA ALA A 84 -2.36 -12.84 6.57
C ALA A 84 -3.00 -11.44 6.62
N ASN A 85 -4.19 -11.27 5.99
CA ASN A 85 -4.76 -9.93 5.80
C ASN A 85 -5.81 -9.59 6.88
N ILE A 86 -6.57 -10.57 7.36
CA ILE A 86 -7.59 -10.32 8.39
C ILE A 86 -6.98 -10.49 9.78
N VAL A 87 -6.54 -11.71 10.12
CA VAL A 87 -5.95 -12.00 11.44
C VAL A 87 -4.64 -11.22 11.62
N GLY A 88 -3.77 -11.26 10.61
CA GLY A 88 -2.48 -10.56 10.64
C GLY A 88 -2.62 -9.05 10.80
N THR A 89 -3.50 -8.39 10.06
CA THR A 89 -3.72 -6.94 10.20
C THR A 89 -4.29 -6.59 11.59
N ARG A 90 -5.23 -7.41 12.11
CA ARG A 90 -5.74 -7.24 13.48
C ARG A 90 -4.62 -7.35 14.50
N ASN A 91 -3.76 -8.34 14.39
CA ASN A 91 -2.64 -8.55 15.31
C ASN A 91 -1.63 -7.39 15.25
N VAL A 92 -1.32 -6.88 14.06
CA VAL A 92 -0.42 -5.73 13.89
C VAL A 92 -1.00 -4.47 14.55
N LEU A 93 -2.30 -4.17 14.36
CA LEU A 93 -2.92 -2.99 14.96
C LEU A 93 -3.00 -3.09 16.47
N GLU A 94 -3.37 -4.27 17.01
CA GLU A 94 -3.42 -4.48 18.45
C GLU A 94 -2.03 -4.42 19.09
N ALA A 95 -1.04 -5.06 18.47
CA ALA A 95 0.35 -5.01 18.94
C ALA A 95 0.93 -3.58 18.88
N ALA A 96 0.63 -2.83 17.82
CA ALA A 96 1.03 -1.43 17.71
C ALA A 96 0.42 -0.58 18.82
N ARG A 97 -0.88 -0.76 19.13
CA ARG A 97 -1.56 -0.08 20.24
C ARG A 97 -0.91 -0.43 21.59
N GLU A 98 -0.69 -1.71 21.85
CA GLU A 98 -0.15 -2.20 23.13
C GLU A 98 1.30 -1.76 23.35
N ALA A 99 2.12 -1.77 22.29
CA ALA A 99 3.51 -1.32 22.33
C ALA A 99 3.66 0.22 22.36
N GLY A 100 2.57 0.99 22.22
CA GLY A 100 2.61 2.45 22.22
C GLY A 100 3.17 3.04 20.93
N VAL A 101 3.05 2.33 19.78
CA VAL A 101 3.37 2.87 18.46
C VAL A 101 2.50 4.10 18.19
N ALA A 102 3.12 5.18 17.72
CA ALA A 102 2.39 6.43 17.49
C ALA A 102 1.54 6.40 16.22
N ARG A 103 2.00 5.69 15.17
CA ARG A 103 1.34 5.69 13.85
C ARG A 103 1.48 4.36 13.11
N VAL A 104 0.41 3.98 12.42
CA VAL A 104 0.44 2.90 11.42
C VAL A 104 0.11 3.47 10.04
N VAL A 105 1.02 3.28 9.09
CA VAL A 105 0.79 3.49 7.65
C VAL A 105 0.42 2.14 7.05
N PHE A 106 -0.81 2.00 6.60
CA PHE A 106 -1.37 0.75 6.11
C PHE A 106 -1.36 0.70 4.58
N ALA A 107 -0.75 -0.33 4.01
CA ALA A 107 -0.84 -0.61 2.59
C ALA A 107 -2.23 -1.18 2.25
N SER A 108 -3.17 -0.29 1.96
CA SER A 108 -4.41 -0.63 1.27
C SER A 108 -4.13 -0.81 -0.23
N SER A 109 -5.16 -0.93 -1.04
CA SER A 109 -5.03 -1.18 -2.46
C SER A 109 -6.17 -0.52 -3.25
N ASN A 110 -5.92 -0.17 -4.51
CA ASN A 110 -6.96 0.20 -5.46
C ASN A 110 -8.00 -0.92 -5.66
N HIS A 111 -7.65 -2.20 -5.40
CA HIS A 111 -8.59 -3.34 -5.39
C HIS A 111 -9.72 -3.21 -4.36
N ALA A 112 -9.58 -2.40 -3.32
CA ALA A 112 -10.68 -2.02 -2.43
C ALA A 112 -11.83 -1.33 -3.19
N MET A 113 -11.54 -0.75 -4.34
CA MET A 113 -12.44 0.00 -5.21
C MET A 113 -12.53 -0.56 -6.63
N GLY A 114 -11.97 -1.76 -6.88
CA GLY A 114 -11.72 -2.28 -8.24
C GLY A 114 -12.97 -2.49 -9.09
N MET A 115 -14.16 -2.68 -8.48
CA MET A 115 -15.41 -2.77 -9.23
C MET A 115 -15.79 -1.49 -9.95
N TYR A 116 -15.35 -0.31 -9.48
CA TYR A 116 -15.60 0.94 -10.20
C TYR A 116 -14.87 0.97 -11.54
N ASP A 117 -13.68 0.40 -11.58
CA ASP A 117 -12.92 0.28 -12.80
C ASP A 117 -13.60 -0.66 -13.81
N ARG A 118 -14.00 -1.86 -13.36
CA ARG A 118 -14.73 -2.82 -14.20
C ARG A 118 -16.04 -2.28 -14.76
N LEU A 119 -16.67 -1.34 -14.07
CA LEU A 119 -17.95 -0.73 -14.47
C LEU A 119 -17.75 0.61 -15.18
N GLU A 120 -16.51 1.00 -15.45
CA GLU A 120 -16.16 2.27 -16.10
C GLU A 120 -16.76 3.49 -15.36
N GLN A 121 -16.77 3.44 -14.01
CA GLN A 121 -17.35 4.48 -13.15
C GLN A 121 -16.24 5.27 -12.45
N TRP A 122 -15.59 6.15 -13.14
CA TRP A 122 -14.56 7.05 -12.63
C TRP A 122 -14.83 8.52 -12.98
N PRO A 123 -14.20 9.49 -12.30
CA PRO A 123 -13.16 9.32 -11.27
C PRO A 123 -13.70 8.76 -9.96
N VAL A 124 -12.87 7.93 -9.28
CA VAL A 124 -13.18 7.35 -7.97
C VAL A 124 -12.58 8.23 -6.88
N TYR A 125 -13.40 8.66 -5.94
CA TYR A 125 -12.97 9.51 -4.83
C TYR A 125 -12.73 8.68 -3.56
N PRO A 126 -11.85 9.13 -2.64
CA PRO A 126 -11.57 8.40 -1.40
C PRO A 126 -12.81 8.12 -0.55
N GLY A 127 -13.76 9.06 -0.50
CA GLY A 127 -15.01 8.93 0.25
C GLY A 127 -16.11 8.11 -0.46
N THR A 128 -15.87 7.59 -1.67
CA THR A 128 -16.82 6.72 -2.35
C THR A 128 -16.93 5.40 -1.60
N LEU A 129 -18.15 4.83 -1.50
CA LEU A 129 -18.36 3.55 -0.82
C LEU A 129 -17.49 2.45 -1.44
N PRO A 130 -16.79 1.64 -0.63
CA PRO A 130 -15.95 0.57 -1.14
C PRO A 130 -16.73 -0.45 -1.99
N ARG A 131 -16.15 -0.83 -3.13
CA ARG A 131 -16.63 -1.88 -4.02
C ARG A 131 -15.43 -2.70 -4.50
N ALA A 132 -15.03 -3.63 -3.63
CA ALA A 132 -13.90 -4.52 -3.87
C ALA A 132 -14.18 -5.48 -5.04
N ASP A 133 -13.14 -5.83 -5.78
CA ASP A 133 -13.20 -6.73 -6.94
C ASP A 133 -12.71 -8.16 -6.65
N SER A 134 -12.21 -8.41 -5.46
CA SER A 134 -11.59 -9.67 -5.03
C SER A 134 -11.65 -9.84 -3.51
N LEU A 135 -11.40 -11.07 -3.00
CA LEU A 135 -11.25 -11.30 -1.56
C LEU A 135 -10.08 -10.50 -0.98
N TYR A 136 -9.01 -10.32 -1.75
CA TYR A 136 -7.91 -9.42 -1.41
C TYR A 136 -8.41 -7.98 -1.21
N GLY A 137 -9.16 -7.43 -2.18
CA GLY A 137 -9.74 -6.10 -2.08
C GLY A 137 -10.67 -5.97 -0.85
N VAL A 138 -11.51 -6.98 -0.58
CA VAL A 138 -12.36 -7.04 0.64
C VAL A 138 -11.52 -6.96 1.90
N SER A 139 -10.39 -7.67 1.96
CA SER A 139 -9.50 -7.63 3.12
C SER A 139 -8.85 -6.26 3.33
N LYS A 140 -8.60 -5.52 2.27
CA LYS A 140 -8.08 -4.14 2.37
C LYS A 140 -9.12 -3.18 2.91
N VAL A 141 -10.39 -3.31 2.49
CA VAL A 141 -11.52 -2.59 3.08
C VAL A 141 -11.69 -2.91 4.57
N PHE A 142 -11.55 -4.19 4.95
CA PHE A 142 -11.52 -4.59 6.36
C PHE A 142 -10.42 -3.85 7.12
N GLY A 143 -9.19 -3.82 6.60
CA GLY A 143 -8.06 -3.12 7.24
C GLY A 143 -8.30 -1.61 7.39
N GLU A 144 -8.87 -0.94 6.37
CA GLU A 144 -9.26 0.47 6.44
C GLU A 144 -10.28 0.73 7.56
N THR A 145 -11.30 -0.13 7.65
CA THR A 145 -12.36 -0.01 8.66
C THR A 145 -11.83 -0.34 10.06
N LEU A 146 -10.98 -1.34 10.18
CA LEU A 146 -10.35 -1.71 11.44
C LEU A 146 -9.41 -0.60 11.93
N GLY A 147 -8.61 -0.01 11.03
CA GLY A 147 -7.76 1.14 11.37
C GLY A 147 -8.57 2.34 11.84
N ARG A 148 -9.76 2.60 11.25
CA ARG A 148 -10.68 3.62 11.74
C ARG A 148 -11.13 3.34 13.16
N TYR A 149 -11.48 2.10 13.50
CA TYR A 149 -11.84 1.70 14.87
C TYR A 149 -10.70 1.95 15.86
N TYR A 150 -9.46 1.56 15.52
CA TYR A 150 -8.30 1.78 16.39
C TYR A 150 -8.00 3.28 16.60
N PHE A 151 -8.21 4.09 15.58
CA PHE A 151 -8.09 5.54 15.73
C PHE A 151 -9.17 6.12 16.64
N ASP A 152 -10.45 5.82 16.39
CA ASP A 152 -11.57 6.39 17.13
C ASP A 152 -11.60 5.94 18.60
N GLU A 153 -11.28 4.67 18.88
CA GLU A 153 -11.38 4.07 20.20
C GLU A 153 -10.09 4.24 21.01
N HIS A 154 -8.92 4.22 20.35
CA HIS A 154 -7.64 4.17 21.04
C HIS A 154 -6.70 5.32 20.71
N GLY A 155 -7.05 6.19 19.77
CA GLY A 155 -6.20 7.31 19.34
C GLY A 155 -4.95 6.87 18.55
N LEU A 156 -4.88 5.63 18.06
CA LEU A 156 -3.76 5.16 17.22
C LEU A 156 -3.83 5.86 15.86
N SER A 157 -2.85 6.71 15.55
CA SER A 157 -2.81 7.36 14.24
C SER A 157 -2.73 6.34 13.11
N PHE A 158 -3.61 6.48 12.09
CA PHE A 158 -3.76 5.50 11.02
C PHE A 158 -3.94 6.15 9.66
N ILE A 159 -2.99 5.93 8.76
CA ILE A 159 -3.00 6.43 7.38
C ILE A 159 -3.05 5.25 6.42
N ALA A 160 -4.13 5.09 5.69
CA ALA A 160 -4.27 4.05 4.66
C ALA A 160 -3.89 4.60 3.28
N LEU A 161 -3.02 3.91 2.59
CA LEU A 161 -2.64 4.20 1.21
C LEU A 161 -3.24 3.13 0.28
N ARG A 162 -4.21 3.51 -0.54
CA ARG A 162 -4.72 2.68 -1.65
C ARG A 162 -3.70 2.70 -2.77
N ILE A 163 -2.73 1.82 -2.66
CA ILE A 163 -1.58 1.70 -3.57
C ILE A 163 -2.06 1.14 -4.91
N GLY A 164 -1.59 1.75 -5.98
CA GLY A 164 -1.75 1.26 -7.33
C GLY A 164 -0.78 0.11 -7.65
N TRP A 165 -0.28 0.06 -8.87
CA TRP A 165 0.68 -0.95 -9.31
C TRP A 165 2.11 -0.43 -9.19
N VAL A 166 2.85 -0.93 -8.21
CA VAL A 166 4.27 -0.57 -8.02
C VAL A 166 5.12 -1.41 -8.96
N CYS A 167 5.76 -0.77 -9.91
CA CYS A 167 6.64 -1.42 -10.89
C CYS A 167 7.74 -0.46 -11.31
N GLY A 168 8.97 -0.97 -11.46
CA GLY A 168 10.12 -0.16 -11.89
C GLY A 168 10.04 0.23 -13.38
N ASP A 169 9.49 -0.63 -14.24
CA ASP A 169 9.35 -0.39 -15.67
C ASP A 169 7.88 -0.57 -16.10
N PRO A 170 7.14 0.52 -16.34
CA PRO A 170 5.73 0.46 -16.73
C PRO A 170 5.52 -0.07 -18.16
N THR A 171 6.58 -0.14 -18.98
CA THR A 171 6.49 -0.60 -20.37
C THR A 171 6.40 -2.13 -20.50
N LEU A 172 6.64 -2.87 -19.40
CA LEU A 172 6.58 -4.32 -19.38
C LEU A 172 5.16 -4.88 -19.62
N VAL A 173 4.14 -4.07 -19.40
CA VAL A 173 2.74 -4.46 -19.57
C VAL A 173 1.98 -3.34 -20.26
N ASP A 174 1.44 -3.62 -21.44
CA ASP A 174 0.67 -2.66 -22.23
C ASP A 174 -0.84 -2.82 -21.94
N THR A 175 -1.28 -2.31 -20.79
CA THR A 175 -2.72 -2.20 -20.49
C THR A 175 -3.04 -0.81 -19.94
N ASP A 176 -4.11 -0.21 -20.44
CA ASP A 176 -4.56 1.11 -20.00
C ASP A 176 -4.82 1.17 -18.47
N LEU A 177 -5.33 0.08 -17.90
CA LEU A 177 -5.55 0.00 -16.45
C LEU A 177 -4.23 0.05 -15.66
N LEU A 178 -3.23 -0.76 -16.03
CA LEU A 178 -1.96 -0.79 -15.32
C LEU A 178 -1.22 0.55 -15.46
N HIS A 179 -1.27 1.17 -16.64
CA HIS A 179 -0.76 2.52 -16.84
C HIS A 179 -1.48 3.55 -15.96
N ALA A 180 -2.82 3.48 -15.88
CA ALA A 180 -3.61 4.39 -15.04
C ALA A 180 -3.28 4.29 -13.55
N MET A 181 -2.89 3.10 -13.07
CA MET A 181 -2.60 2.83 -11.67
C MET A 181 -1.10 2.67 -11.36
N TRP A 182 -0.23 2.90 -12.35
CA TRP A 182 1.20 2.80 -12.12
C TRP A 182 1.68 3.74 -11.01
N LEU A 183 2.57 3.22 -10.18
CA LEU A 183 3.26 3.95 -9.13
C LEU A 183 4.75 3.62 -9.23
N SER A 184 5.58 4.61 -9.56
CA SER A 184 7.02 4.43 -9.60
C SER A 184 7.58 4.11 -8.21
N GLU A 185 8.79 3.56 -8.17
CA GLU A 185 9.48 3.27 -6.92
C GLU A 185 9.76 4.55 -6.11
N ASP A 186 10.14 5.64 -6.79
CA ASP A 186 10.44 6.92 -6.15
C ASP A 186 9.18 7.61 -5.62
N ASP A 187 8.09 7.59 -6.37
CA ASP A 187 6.80 8.10 -5.94
C ASP A 187 6.19 7.23 -4.81
N ALA A 188 6.41 5.90 -4.83
CA ALA A 188 6.02 5.00 -3.75
C ALA A 188 6.75 5.36 -2.43
N ALA A 189 8.05 5.57 -2.49
CA ALA A 189 8.81 6.03 -1.33
C ALA A 189 8.38 7.42 -0.87
N GLN A 190 8.12 8.34 -1.79
CA GLN A 190 7.65 9.69 -1.48
C GLN A 190 6.31 9.67 -0.74
N VAL A 191 5.29 8.94 -1.26
CA VAL A 191 3.98 8.93 -0.63
C VAL A 191 3.98 8.25 0.74
N VAL A 192 4.81 7.21 0.93
CA VAL A 192 4.99 6.58 2.25
C VAL A 192 5.68 7.53 3.22
N ARG A 193 6.73 8.26 2.78
CA ARG A 193 7.36 9.31 3.60
C ARG A 193 6.35 10.39 3.99
N CYS A 194 5.54 10.87 3.04
CA CYS A 194 4.48 11.83 3.32
C CYS A 194 3.48 11.30 4.35
N ALA A 195 3.10 10.02 4.29
CA ALA A 195 2.20 9.39 5.25
C ALA A 195 2.81 9.24 6.65
N ILE A 196 4.12 8.93 6.74
CA ILE A 196 4.85 8.85 8.01
C ILE A 196 4.90 10.23 8.69
N GLU A 197 5.15 11.30 7.92
CA GLU A 197 5.38 12.66 8.45
C GLU A 197 4.13 13.55 8.47
N ALA A 198 2.98 13.07 8.00
CA ALA A 198 1.76 13.88 7.91
C ALA A 198 1.32 14.44 9.27
N ASP A 199 0.87 15.69 9.28
CA ASP A 199 0.26 16.34 10.45
C ASP A 199 -1.26 16.10 10.49
N ILE A 200 -1.64 14.86 10.28
CA ILE A 200 -3.02 14.35 10.38
C ILE A 200 -2.98 12.96 10.98
N ASP A 201 -4.02 12.60 11.74
CA ASP A 201 -4.02 11.35 12.49
C ASP A 201 -4.80 10.22 11.84
N PHE A 202 -5.72 10.54 10.93
CA PHE A 202 -6.49 9.53 10.20
C PHE A 202 -6.79 9.98 8.77
N GLY A 203 -6.64 9.05 7.80
CA GLY A 203 -7.06 9.29 6.43
C GLY A 203 -6.89 8.08 5.53
N ILE A 204 -7.61 8.10 4.40
CA ILE A 204 -7.53 7.11 3.32
C ILE A 204 -7.19 7.84 2.03
N TYR A 205 -6.12 7.42 1.37
CA TYR A 205 -5.52 8.15 0.26
C TYR A 205 -5.20 7.21 -0.90
N TYR A 206 -5.37 7.69 -2.13
CA TYR A 206 -4.83 6.99 -3.29
C TYR A 206 -3.36 7.31 -3.48
N ALA A 207 -2.60 6.30 -3.90
CA ALA A 207 -1.18 6.39 -4.17
C ALA A 207 -0.88 5.85 -5.58
N VAL A 208 -0.77 6.75 -6.54
CA VAL A 208 -0.36 6.49 -7.93
C VAL A 208 0.55 7.64 -8.39
N SER A 209 1.34 7.42 -9.44
CA SER A 209 2.14 8.47 -10.09
C SER A 209 1.27 9.46 -10.87
N ASP A 210 1.86 10.48 -11.49
CA ASP A 210 1.13 11.53 -12.23
C ASP A 210 0.70 11.05 -13.63
N ASN A 211 -0.01 9.94 -13.67
CA ASN A 211 -0.45 9.29 -14.90
C ASN A 211 -1.58 10.08 -15.56
N LEU A 212 -1.48 10.32 -16.87
CA LEU A 212 -2.44 11.13 -17.63
C LEU A 212 -3.86 10.52 -17.63
N ASN A 213 -3.96 9.17 -17.67
CA ASN A 213 -5.23 8.43 -17.70
C ASN A 213 -5.68 7.96 -16.30
N ARG A 214 -5.17 8.57 -15.24
CA ARG A 214 -5.47 8.27 -13.84
C ARG A 214 -6.98 8.29 -13.55
N ARG A 215 -7.49 7.26 -12.89
CA ARG A 215 -8.92 7.04 -12.62
C ARG A 215 -9.33 7.40 -11.19
N TRP A 216 -8.36 7.63 -10.31
CA TRP A 216 -8.56 7.92 -8.88
C TRP A 216 -8.18 9.36 -8.56
N SER A 217 -9.01 10.00 -7.73
CA SER A 217 -8.74 11.36 -7.29
C SER A 217 -7.58 11.39 -6.28
N MET A 218 -6.55 12.13 -6.60
CA MET A 218 -5.37 12.34 -5.76
C MET A 218 -5.46 13.63 -4.94
N THR A 219 -6.58 14.35 -5.00
CA THR A 219 -6.70 15.70 -4.43
C THR A 219 -6.39 15.73 -2.94
N ASN A 220 -6.98 14.83 -2.14
CA ASN A 220 -6.71 14.78 -0.71
C ASN A 220 -5.28 14.30 -0.41
N THR A 221 -4.73 13.34 -1.17
CA THR A 221 -3.34 12.91 -1.04
C THR A 221 -2.37 14.07 -1.21
N MET A 222 -2.65 14.93 -2.21
CA MET A 222 -1.81 16.09 -2.49
C MET A 222 -1.99 17.21 -1.46
N LEU A 223 -3.21 17.47 -1.00
CA LEU A 223 -3.51 18.58 -0.09
C LEU A 223 -3.18 18.26 1.36
N GLU A 224 -3.51 17.06 1.83
CA GLU A 224 -3.41 16.68 3.23
C GLU A 224 -2.07 16.02 3.56
N LEU A 225 -1.57 15.11 2.69
CA LEU A 225 -0.25 14.49 2.89
C LEU A 225 0.90 15.30 2.31
N GLY A 226 0.63 16.29 1.44
CA GLY A 226 1.68 17.03 0.74
C GLY A 226 2.37 16.24 -0.38
N TYR A 227 1.83 15.07 -0.76
CA TYR A 227 2.38 14.26 -1.83
C TYR A 227 2.40 15.01 -3.17
N ARG A 228 3.51 14.90 -3.90
CA ARG A 228 3.70 15.50 -5.21
C ARG A 228 4.34 14.46 -6.12
N PRO A 229 3.54 13.63 -6.83
CA PRO A 229 4.07 12.65 -7.76
C PRO A 229 4.91 13.35 -8.84
N ARG A 230 6.00 12.71 -9.23
CA ARG A 230 6.98 13.27 -10.17
C ARG A 230 7.04 12.47 -11.46
N ASP A 231 6.71 11.19 -11.38
CA ASP A 231 6.83 10.26 -12.47
C ASP A 231 5.48 10.07 -13.16
N SER A 232 5.53 9.71 -14.45
CA SER A 232 4.37 9.34 -15.24
C SER A 232 4.77 8.24 -16.21
N TRP A 233 3.94 7.22 -16.37
CA TRP A 233 4.21 6.12 -17.30
C TRP A 233 4.48 6.62 -18.72
N SER A 234 3.88 7.72 -19.13
CA SER A 234 4.09 8.33 -20.45
C SER A 234 5.49 8.93 -20.66
N ASN A 235 6.21 9.22 -19.57
CA ASN A 235 7.59 9.71 -19.63
C ASN A 235 8.59 8.56 -19.79
N GLU A 236 8.21 7.35 -19.36
CA GLU A 236 9.01 6.13 -19.45
C GLU A 236 8.78 5.38 -20.79
N ALA A 237 7.65 5.64 -21.47
CA ALA A 237 7.37 5.02 -22.74
C ALA A 237 8.36 5.51 -23.81
N PRO A 238 8.97 4.62 -24.63
CA PRO A 238 9.77 5.05 -25.76
C PRO A 238 8.93 5.94 -26.67
N ALA A 239 9.53 6.99 -27.20
CA ALA A 239 8.89 7.93 -28.14
C ALA A 239 8.65 7.23 -29.49
N ASP A 240 7.76 6.27 -29.55
CA ASP A 240 7.29 5.64 -30.78
C ASP A 240 5.95 6.28 -31.16
N GLU A 241 6.03 7.21 -32.12
CA GLU A 241 4.87 7.92 -32.68
C GLU A 241 3.84 6.98 -33.35
N SER A 242 4.14 5.69 -33.47
CA SER A 242 3.25 4.71 -34.14
C SER A 242 2.12 4.18 -33.23
N VAL A 243 2.15 4.45 -31.92
CA VAL A 243 1.17 3.90 -30.94
C VAL A 243 -0.08 4.79 -30.81
N VAL A 244 -0.11 5.98 -31.39
CA VAL A 244 -1.25 6.90 -31.28
C VAL A 244 -2.46 6.50 -32.14
N GLU A 245 -2.31 5.53 -33.06
CA GLU A 245 -3.39 5.03 -33.91
C GLU A 245 -3.68 3.53 -33.71
N GLY A 246 -4.02 3.10 -32.50
CA GLY A 246 -4.41 1.71 -32.26
C GLY A 246 -5.46 1.62 -31.17
N GLY A 247 -6.71 1.79 -31.56
CA GLY A 247 -7.84 1.70 -30.66
C GLY A 247 -7.93 0.36 -29.94
N ARG A 248 -8.37 0.43 -28.69
CA ARG A 248 -9.07 -0.57 -27.88
C ARG A 248 -8.77 -2.04 -28.19
N ALA A 249 -7.75 -2.58 -27.55
CA ALA A 249 -7.77 -4.00 -27.21
C ALA A 249 -8.36 -4.12 -25.79
N VAL A 250 -9.63 -4.44 -25.71
CA VAL A 250 -10.23 -4.92 -24.46
C VAL A 250 -9.69 -6.33 -24.27
N ASP A 251 -8.87 -6.53 -23.25
CA ASP A 251 -8.49 -7.88 -22.83
C ASP A 251 -9.74 -8.56 -22.27
N ASP A 252 -10.31 -9.47 -23.05
CA ASP A 252 -11.47 -10.30 -22.70
C ASP A 252 -11.10 -11.49 -21.76
N SER A 253 -9.90 -11.52 -21.19
CA SER A 253 -9.44 -12.62 -20.32
C SER A 253 -10.08 -12.67 -18.95
N TRP A 254 -10.97 -11.73 -18.62
CA TRP A 254 -11.70 -11.73 -17.37
C TRP A 254 -12.96 -12.58 -17.49
N PRO A 255 -13.18 -13.61 -16.64
CA PRO A 255 -14.36 -14.45 -16.72
C PRO A 255 -15.61 -13.62 -16.44
N LYS A 256 -16.48 -13.50 -17.47
CA LYS A 256 -17.85 -12.97 -17.30
C LYS A 256 -18.60 -13.99 -16.45
N GLY A 257 -18.78 -13.67 -15.15
CA GLY A 257 -19.61 -14.48 -14.27
C GLY A 257 -21.03 -14.57 -14.80
N SER A 258 -21.50 -15.79 -14.95
CA SER A 258 -22.90 -16.16 -15.16
C SER A 258 -23.70 -15.98 -13.88
#